data_975040e82ba5fbea316dab381bd7384d
#
_entry.id   975040e82ba5fbea316dab381bd7384d
#
_cell.length_a   1.000
_cell.length_b   1.000
_cell.length_c   1.000
_cell.angle_alpha   90.00
_cell.angle_beta   90.00
_cell.angle_gamma   90.00
#
_symmetry.space_group_name_H-M   'P 1'
#
loop_
_entity.id
_entity.type
_entity.pdbx_description
1 polymer ?
#
loop_
_entity_poly.entity_id
_entity_poly.type
_entity_poly.pdbx_seq_one_letter_code
_entity_poly.pdbx_strand_id
1 'polypeptide(L)'
;VLVAYEIYRGPKNQFGKIPGVLGRSEFGLEIVVAIAYQVYIVGLSFDKVCLLMSFFQNLRLKKSQADALLHQLSRHWESEFDGLCTLLANSAVVHTDETSWSLNSVWAFLSEQVRVLFFGVHKDADTLAQILDPATFAGIVISDDAAVYAHFTQSQKCWAHLLRKAIKLTLVEPTNAEYRLLTDRLLEIYRTACRVQRDGRLSEAGRARKVTELDDQ
;
A
#
# COMPACT_ATOMS: atom_id res chain seq x y z
N VAL A 1 6.65 -31.05 -8.17
CA VAL A 1 5.93 -32.30 -8.45
C VAL A 1 5.25 -32.15 -9.80
N LEU A 2 5.44 -33.15 -10.66
CA LEU A 2 4.77 -33.22 -11.95
C LEU A 2 3.50 -34.08 -11.75
N VAL A 3 2.33 -33.48 -12.03
CA VAL A 3 1.06 -34.18 -11.89
C VAL A 3 0.40 -34.24 -13.25
N ALA A 4 -0.01 -35.45 -13.68
CA ALA A 4 -0.74 -35.65 -14.92
C ALA A 4 -2.26 -35.69 -14.62
N TYR A 5 -3.01 -34.89 -15.38
CA TYR A 5 -4.48 -34.87 -15.32
C TYR A 5 -5.06 -35.25 -16.67
N GLU A 6 -6.11 -36.05 -16.66
CA GLU A 6 -6.94 -36.29 -17.82
C GLU A 6 -8.15 -35.35 -17.79
N ILE A 7 -8.34 -34.56 -18.85
CA ILE A 7 -9.44 -33.61 -18.96
C ILE A 7 -10.38 -34.09 -20.07
N TYR A 8 -11.60 -34.37 -19.68
CA TYR A 8 -12.64 -34.79 -20.59
C TYR A 8 -13.48 -33.59 -21.10
N ARG A 9 -13.80 -33.62 -22.38
CA ARG A 9 -14.70 -32.66 -22.99
C ARG A 9 -16.14 -33.08 -22.76
N GLY A 10 -16.87 -32.27 -22.01
CA GLY A 10 -18.31 -32.45 -21.77
C GLY A 10 -19.19 -31.93 -22.91
N PRO A 11 -20.53 -32.10 -22.79
CA PRO A 11 -21.50 -31.49 -23.68
C PRO A 11 -21.29 -29.97 -23.77
N LYS A 12 -21.56 -29.35 -24.91
CA LYS A 12 -21.41 -27.90 -25.16
C LYS A 12 -19.98 -27.38 -24.98
N ASN A 13 -18.95 -28.18 -25.28
CA ASN A 13 -17.53 -27.79 -25.16
C ASN A 13 -17.10 -27.37 -23.74
N GLN A 14 -17.71 -27.89 -22.72
CA GLN A 14 -17.28 -27.70 -21.36
C GLN A 14 -16.09 -28.61 -21.04
N PHE A 15 -15.09 -28.04 -20.36
CA PHE A 15 -13.92 -28.79 -19.89
C PHE A 15 -13.89 -28.78 -18.37
N GLY A 16 -13.41 -29.87 -17.79
CA GLY A 16 -13.16 -29.94 -16.36
C GLY A 16 -12.13 -28.88 -15.91
N LYS A 17 -12.24 -28.43 -14.65
CA LYS A 17 -11.23 -27.56 -14.03
C LYS A 17 -10.23 -28.41 -13.26
N ILE A 18 -8.95 -28.11 -13.41
CA ILE A 18 -7.86 -28.73 -12.62
C ILE A 18 -7.73 -27.91 -11.33
N PRO A 19 -7.86 -28.54 -10.13
CA PRO A 19 -7.66 -27.85 -8.85
C PRO A 19 -6.24 -27.24 -8.78
N GLY A 20 -6.11 -26.02 -8.25
CA GLY A 20 -4.84 -25.36 -8.08
C GLY A 20 -4.16 -24.89 -9.37
N VAL A 21 -4.90 -24.82 -10.47
CA VAL A 21 -4.43 -24.26 -11.76
C VAL A 21 -5.30 -23.11 -12.19
N LEU A 22 -4.68 -21.99 -12.56
CA LEU A 22 -5.39 -20.80 -13.07
C LEU A 22 -5.72 -20.98 -14.55
N GLY A 23 -7.00 -20.95 -14.87
CA GLY A 23 -7.48 -21.01 -16.26
C GLY A 23 -7.04 -22.29 -16.98
N ARG A 24 -6.31 -22.16 -18.10
CA ARG A 24 -5.76 -23.25 -18.91
C ARG A 24 -4.24 -23.34 -18.79
N SER A 25 -3.67 -22.92 -17.68
CA SER A 25 -2.22 -22.97 -17.45
C SER A 25 -1.73 -24.43 -17.29
N GLU A 26 -0.49 -24.66 -17.68
CA GLU A 26 0.25 -25.89 -17.36
C GLU A 26 0.91 -25.82 -15.97
N PHE A 27 0.87 -24.65 -15.33
CA PHE A 27 1.54 -24.37 -14.06
C PHE A 27 0.53 -24.30 -12.93
N GLY A 28 0.83 -24.96 -11.82
CA GLY A 28 0.05 -24.85 -10.57
C GLY A 28 0.17 -23.46 -9.95
N LEU A 29 -0.82 -23.10 -9.15
CA LEU A 29 -0.88 -21.81 -8.47
C LEU A 29 0.37 -21.54 -7.63
N GLU A 30 0.93 -22.56 -6.99
CA GLU A 30 2.12 -22.44 -6.15
C GLU A 30 3.33 -21.93 -6.95
N ILE A 31 3.47 -22.35 -8.21
CA ILE A 31 4.54 -21.88 -9.11
C ILE A 31 4.33 -20.39 -9.41
N VAL A 32 3.09 -20.01 -9.72
CA VAL A 32 2.75 -18.61 -10.03
C VAL A 32 2.99 -17.71 -8.84
N VAL A 33 2.56 -18.14 -7.64
CA VAL A 33 2.79 -17.42 -6.38
C VAL A 33 4.28 -17.32 -6.05
N ALA A 34 5.06 -18.40 -6.27
CA ALA A 34 6.51 -18.38 -6.05
C ALA A 34 7.21 -17.39 -6.99
N ILE A 35 6.77 -17.27 -8.26
CA ILE A 35 7.28 -16.27 -9.19
C ILE A 35 6.90 -14.87 -8.72
N ALA A 36 5.64 -14.63 -8.34
CA ALA A 36 5.16 -13.36 -7.84
C ALA A 36 5.96 -12.90 -6.60
N TYR A 37 6.16 -13.79 -5.64
CA TYR A 37 6.94 -13.52 -4.44
C TYR A 37 8.38 -13.10 -4.78
N GLN A 38 9.05 -13.84 -5.67
CA GLN A 38 10.43 -13.54 -6.07
C GLN A 38 10.54 -12.18 -6.79
N VAL A 39 9.57 -11.85 -7.65
CA VAL A 39 9.56 -10.57 -8.39
C VAL A 39 9.21 -9.41 -7.48
N TYR A 40 8.09 -9.47 -6.76
CA TYR A 40 7.51 -8.31 -6.07
C TYR A 40 7.99 -8.15 -4.63
N ILE A 41 8.32 -9.23 -3.93
CA ILE A 41 8.77 -9.17 -2.54
C ILE A 41 10.29 -9.18 -2.44
N VAL A 42 10.95 -10.10 -3.17
CA VAL A 42 12.42 -10.21 -3.14
C VAL A 42 13.08 -9.20 -4.10
N GLY A 43 12.35 -8.68 -5.09
CA GLY A 43 12.85 -7.70 -6.06
C GLY A 43 13.77 -8.31 -7.14
N LEU A 44 13.58 -9.56 -7.49
CA LEU A 44 14.40 -10.23 -8.50
C LEU A 44 13.90 -9.90 -9.92
N SER A 45 14.85 -9.74 -10.84
CA SER A 45 14.53 -9.65 -12.26
C SER A 45 14.02 -11.01 -12.79
N PHE A 46 13.24 -11.00 -13.86
CA PHE A 46 12.76 -12.22 -14.50
C PHE A 46 13.89 -13.20 -14.89
N ASP A 47 15.05 -12.69 -15.29
CA ASP A 47 16.21 -13.54 -15.59
C ASP A 47 16.66 -14.35 -14.37
N LYS A 48 16.74 -13.68 -13.22
CA LYS A 48 17.13 -14.32 -11.95
C LYS A 48 16.06 -15.30 -11.48
N VAL A 49 14.78 -14.94 -11.62
CA VAL A 49 13.67 -15.84 -11.28
C VAL A 49 13.72 -17.11 -12.14
N CYS A 50 13.84 -16.99 -13.46
CA CYS A 50 13.94 -18.14 -14.36
C CYS A 50 15.16 -19.02 -14.04
N LEU A 51 16.30 -18.40 -13.68
CA LEU A 51 17.51 -19.14 -13.28
C LEU A 51 17.27 -19.92 -11.99
N LEU A 52 16.69 -19.31 -10.96
CA LEU A 52 16.39 -19.95 -9.67
C LEU A 52 15.38 -21.09 -9.83
N MET A 53 14.30 -20.88 -10.60
CA MET A 53 13.31 -21.90 -10.88
C MET A 53 13.94 -23.10 -11.62
N SER A 54 14.83 -22.84 -12.56
CA SER A 54 15.56 -23.89 -13.26
C SER A 54 16.51 -24.66 -12.35
N PHE A 55 17.23 -23.96 -11.47
CA PHE A 55 18.23 -24.57 -10.59
C PHE A 55 17.61 -25.39 -9.45
N PHE A 56 16.66 -24.77 -8.71
CA PHE A 56 16.10 -25.42 -7.52
C PHE A 56 14.93 -26.35 -7.80
N GLN A 57 14.19 -26.12 -8.88
CA GLN A 57 12.95 -26.85 -9.16
C GLN A 57 13.00 -27.63 -10.49
N ASN A 58 14.13 -27.55 -11.20
CA ASN A 58 14.28 -28.12 -12.53
C ASN A 58 13.18 -27.64 -13.51
N LEU A 59 12.67 -26.42 -13.30
CA LEU A 59 11.60 -25.82 -14.07
C LEU A 59 12.16 -24.75 -15.01
N ARG A 60 12.22 -25.08 -16.31
CA ARG A 60 12.74 -24.16 -17.34
C ARG A 60 11.64 -23.26 -17.85
N LEU A 61 11.65 -22.00 -17.42
CA LEU A 61 10.73 -20.95 -17.87
C LEU A 61 11.45 -19.95 -18.75
N LYS A 62 10.74 -19.44 -19.77
CA LYS A 62 11.13 -18.24 -20.49
C LYS A 62 10.61 -17.01 -19.73
N LYS A 63 11.29 -15.86 -19.85
CA LYS A 63 10.83 -14.59 -19.25
C LYS A 63 9.39 -14.26 -19.63
N SER A 64 9.05 -14.42 -20.91
CA SER A 64 7.68 -14.17 -21.38
C SER A 64 6.64 -15.11 -20.78
N GLN A 65 7.01 -16.34 -20.41
CA GLN A 65 6.10 -17.23 -19.69
C GLN A 65 5.91 -16.79 -18.23
N ALA A 66 7.00 -16.41 -17.54
CA ALA A 66 6.90 -15.89 -16.18
C ALA A 66 6.05 -14.61 -16.11
N ASP A 67 6.25 -13.70 -17.05
CA ASP A 67 5.45 -12.48 -17.19
C ASP A 67 3.97 -12.79 -17.47
N ALA A 68 3.69 -13.67 -18.43
CA ALA A 68 2.32 -14.09 -18.75
C ALA A 68 1.59 -14.76 -17.58
N LEU A 69 2.32 -15.53 -16.74
CA LEU A 69 1.77 -16.12 -15.52
C LEU A 69 1.40 -15.06 -14.48
N LEU A 70 2.21 -14.02 -14.31
CA LEU A 70 1.88 -12.91 -13.42
C LEU A 70 0.68 -12.11 -13.92
N HIS A 71 0.58 -11.85 -15.21
CA HIS A 71 -0.62 -11.24 -15.79
C HIS A 71 -1.87 -12.12 -15.64
N GLN A 72 -1.72 -13.43 -15.72
CA GLN A 72 -2.83 -14.35 -15.46
C GLN A 72 -3.26 -14.29 -13.99
N LEU A 73 -2.32 -14.26 -13.05
CA LEU A 73 -2.60 -14.10 -11.63
C LEU A 73 -3.34 -12.80 -11.34
N SER A 74 -2.86 -11.68 -11.90
CA SER A 74 -3.47 -10.35 -11.75
C SER A 74 -4.96 -10.38 -12.16
N ARG A 75 -5.27 -10.92 -13.35
CA ARG A 75 -6.67 -11.03 -13.81
C ARG A 75 -7.57 -11.89 -12.91
N HIS A 76 -7.00 -12.88 -12.23
CA HIS A 76 -7.79 -13.73 -11.32
C HIS A 76 -7.96 -13.09 -9.93
N TRP A 77 -7.14 -12.12 -9.58
CA TRP A 77 -7.19 -11.41 -8.30
C TRP A 77 -7.82 -10.01 -8.39
N GLU A 78 -8.36 -9.64 -9.53
CA GLU A 78 -8.98 -8.34 -9.73
C GLU A 78 -10.14 -8.10 -8.73
N SER A 79 -11.00 -9.09 -8.55
CA SER A 79 -12.11 -9.00 -7.59
C SER A 79 -11.66 -8.88 -6.13
N GLU A 80 -10.56 -9.52 -5.74
CA GLU A 80 -9.98 -9.39 -4.42
C GLU A 80 -9.37 -8.00 -4.22
N PHE A 81 -8.72 -7.44 -5.25
CA PHE A 81 -8.22 -6.07 -5.21
C PHE A 81 -9.36 -5.06 -5.04
N ASP A 82 -10.45 -5.20 -5.79
CA ASP A 82 -11.66 -4.37 -5.64
C ASP A 82 -12.25 -4.49 -4.23
N GLY A 83 -12.25 -5.71 -3.67
CA GLY A 83 -12.64 -5.95 -2.28
C GLY A 83 -11.76 -5.20 -1.28
N LEU A 84 -10.44 -5.19 -1.46
CA LEU A 84 -9.51 -4.43 -0.63
C LEU A 84 -9.72 -2.92 -0.75
N CYS A 85 -9.97 -2.40 -1.95
CA CYS A 85 -10.30 -0.99 -2.17
C CYS A 85 -11.63 -0.62 -1.47
N THR A 86 -12.62 -1.50 -1.51
CA THR A 86 -13.89 -1.32 -0.79
C THR A 86 -13.67 -1.25 0.72
N LEU A 87 -12.84 -2.13 1.28
CA LEU A 87 -12.48 -2.08 2.72
C LEU A 87 -11.77 -0.78 3.09
N LEU A 88 -10.86 -0.28 2.24
CA LEU A 88 -10.22 1.02 2.42
C LEU A 88 -11.24 2.14 2.44
N ALA A 89 -12.14 2.20 1.46
CA ALA A 89 -13.16 3.25 1.35
C ALA A 89 -14.12 3.28 2.56
N ASN A 90 -14.28 2.18 3.27
CA ASN A 90 -15.08 2.08 4.50
C ASN A 90 -14.27 2.17 5.80
N SER A 91 -12.97 2.44 5.72
CA SER A 91 -12.12 2.57 6.90
C SER A 91 -12.33 3.90 7.61
N ALA A 92 -12.28 3.91 8.96
CA ALA A 92 -12.39 5.14 9.74
C ALA A 92 -11.18 6.08 9.55
N VAL A 93 -10.00 5.51 9.34
CA VAL A 93 -8.75 6.24 9.13
C VAL A 93 -7.94 5.57 8.03
N VAL A 94 -7.49 6.35 7.06
CA VAL A 94 -6.59 5.90 6.00
C VAL A 94 -5.35 6.79 5.97
N HIS A 95 -4.18 6.17 6.10
CA HIS A 95 -2.90 6.81 5.82
C HIS A 95 -2.61 6.63 4.34
N THR A 96 -2.27 7.72 3.67
CA THR A 96 -1.90 7.71 2.26
C THR A 96 -0.63 8.50 2.02
N ASP A 97 0.18 8.00 1.11
CA ASP A 97 1.43 8.63 0.69
C ASP A 97 1.69 8.24 -0.77
N GLU A 98 2.31 9.13 -1.53
CA GLU A 98 2.68 8.87 -2.90
C GLU A 98 4.13 9.25 -3.16
N THR A 99 4.80 8.46 -3.98
CA THR A 99 6.18 8.73 -4.42
C THR A 99 6.31 8.65 -5.93
N SER A 100 7.13 9.51 -6.49
CA SER A 100 7.43 9.46 -7.92
C SER A 100 8.35 8.28 -8.22
N TRP A 101 8.03 7.53 -9.28
CA TRP A 101 8.85 6.43 -9.78
C TRP A 101 9.01 6.56 -11.29
N SER A 102 10.17 7.03 -11.75
CA SER A 102 10.40 7.31 -13.16
C SER A 102 9.35 8.26 -13.74
N LEU A 103 8.57 7.82 -14.73
CA LEU A 103 7.48 8.60 -15.34
C LEU A 103 6.14 8.46 -14.63
N ASN A 104 6.06 7.55 -13.66
CA ASN A 104 4.83 7.19 -12.95
C ASN A 104 4.94 7.54 -11.46
N SER A 105 3.93 7.17 -10.69
CA SER A 105 3.94 7.25 -9.24
C SER A 105 3.52 5.93 -8.61
N VAL A 106 3.88 5.76 -7.35
CA VAL A 106 3.42 4.68 -6.49
C VAL A 106 2.61 5.30 -5.36
N TRP A 107 1.42 4.81 -5.17
CA TRP A 107 0.52 5.21 -4.11
C TRP A 107 0.45 4.12 -3.06
N ALA A 108 0.55 4.50 -1.80
CA ALA A 108 0.39 3.61 -0.66
C ALA A 108 -0.84 4.04 0.14
N PHE A 109 -1.75 3.12 0.37
CA PHE A 109 -2.93 3.32 1.23
C PHE A 109 -2.90 2.29 2.35
N LEU A 110 -2.98 2.74 3.58
CA LEU A 110 -2.89 1.90 4.77
C LEU A 110 -4.03 2.23 5.73
N SER A 111 -4.80 1.22 6.10
CA SER A 111 -5.73 1.30 7.22
C SER A 111 -5.36 0.25 8.29
N GLU A 112 -6.14 0.14 9.34
CA GLU A 112 -5.96 -0.89 10.36
C GLU A 112 -6.01 -2.30 9.77
N GLN A 113 -6.91 -2.53 8.80
CA GLN A 113 -7.19 -3.84 8.24
C GLN A 113 -6.51 -4.11 6.91
N VAL A 114 -6.22 -3.05 6.12
CA VAL A 114 -5.85 -3.19 4.71
C VAL A 114 -4.63 -2.34 4.36
N ARG A 115 -3.78 -2.89 3.50
CA ARG A 115 -2.67 -2.20 2.86
C ARG A 115 -2.77 -2.40 1.36
N VAL A 116 -2.87 -1.31 0.60
CA VAL A 116 -2.92 -1.32 -0.86
C VAL A 116 -1.77 -0.50 -1.41
N LEU A 117 -1.06 -1.06 -2.38
CA LEU A 117 -0.08 -0.35 -3.20
C LEU A 117 -0.61 -0.28 -4.62
N PHE A 118 -0.59 0.89 -5.20
CA PHE A 118 -1.06 1.16 -6.55
C PHE A 118 0.06 1.73 -7.40
N PHE A 119 0.44 1.01 -8.46
CA PHE A 119 1.64 1.27 -9.26
C PHE A 119 1.29 1.73 -10.68
N GLY A 120 2.20 2.48 -11.28
CA GLY A 120 2.12 2.82 -12.70
C GLY A 120 1.10 3.90 -13.04
N VAL A 121 0.68 4.70 -12.07
CA VAL A 121 -0.38 5.70 -12.19
C VAL A 121 0.15 7.12 -12.02
N HIS A 122 -0.61 8.08 -12.47
CA HIS A 122 -0.28 9.50 -12.34
C HIS A 122 -0.45 9.98 -10.88
N LYS A 123 0.21 11.09 -10.57
CA LYS A 123 0.08 11.77 -9.26
C LYS A 123 -0.96 12.88 -9.39
N ASP A 124 -2.22 12.51 -9.54
CA ASP A 124 -3.37 13.41 -9.72
C ASP A 124 -4.59 12.99 -8.90
N ALA A 125 -5.59 13.87 -8.84
CA ALA A 125 -6.81 13.63 -8.09
C ALA A 125 -7.67 12.51 -8.70
N ASP A 126 -7.64 12.34 -10.01
CA ASP A 126 -8.42 11.31 -10.69
C ASP A 126 -7.90 9.91 -10.37
N THR A 127 -6.58 9.76 -10.29
CA THR A 127 -5.94 8.52 -9.84
C THR A 127 -6.28 8.22 -8.39
N LEU A 128 -6.22 9.23 -7.50
CA LEU A 128 -6.59 9.07 -6.09
C LEU A 128 -8.05 8.65 -5.92
N ALA A 129 -8.95 9.26 -6.69
CA ALA A 129 -10.39 8.99 -6.63
C ALA A 129 -10.76 7.55 -7.04
N GLN A 130 -9.92 6.86 -7.82
CA GLN A 130 -10.15 5.44 -8.16
C GLN A 130 -10.07 4.51 -6.94
N ILE A 131 -9.28 4.90 -5.93
CA ILE A 131 -9.09 4.11 -4.70
C ILE A 131 -9.85 4.73 -3.54
N LEU A 132 -9.80 6.05 -3.40
CA LEU A 132 -10.37 6.80 -2.30
C LEU A 132 -11.01 8.09 -2.84
N ASP A 133 -12.31 8.03 -3.10
CA ASP A 133 -13.05 9.15 -3.65
C ASP A 133 -13.37 10.19 -2.54
N PRO A 134 -12.86 11.43 -2.65
CA PRO A 134 -13.12 12.49 -1.67
C PRO A 134 -14.59 12.82 -1.47
N ALA A 135 -15.44 12.57 -2.49
CA ALA A 135 -16.87 12.89 -2.42
C ALA A 135 -17.65 11.87 -1.55
N THR A 136 -17.16 10.65 -1.42
CA THR A 136 -17.87 9.56 -0.73
C THR A 136 -17.16 9.07 0.53
N PHE A 137 -15.88 9.36 0.67
CA PHE A 137 -15.10 8.93 1.83
C PHE A 137 -15.44 9.72 3.08
N ALA A 138 -15.97 9.04 4.09
CA ALA A 138 -16.42 9.65 5.36
C ALA A 138 -15.37 9.59 6.48
N GLY A 139 -14.26 8.89 6.27
CA GLY A 139 -13.20 8.73 7.27
C GLY A 139 -12.19 9.88 7.27
N ILE A 140 -11.15 9.74 8.07
CA ILE A 140 -10.04 10.68 8.16
C ILE A 140 -8.90 10.24 7.25
N VAL A 141 -8.45 11.11 6.35
CA VAL A 141 -7.24 10.91 5.54
C VAL A 141 -6.04 11.51 6.25
N ILE A 142 -5.01 10.70 6.48
CA ILE A 142 -3.72 11.16 7.00
C ILE A 142 -2.71 11.14 5.85
N SER A 143 -2.26 12.31 5.41
CA SER A 143 -1.36 12.47 4.26
C SER A 143 -0.30 13.52 4.52
N ASP A 144 0.61 13.71 3.57
CA ASP A 144 1.40 14.92 3.50
C ASP A 144 0.52 16.13 3.12
N ASP A 145 1.11 17.28 2.79
CA ASP A 145 0.39 18.49 2.40
C ASP A 145 0.29 18.67 0.87
N ALA A 146 0.39 17.61 0.09
CA ALA A 146 0.21 17.68 -1.35
C ALA A 146 -1.21 18.14 -1.71
N ALA A 147 -1.31 18.96 -2.76
CA ALA A 147 -2.58 19.56 -3.18
C ALA A 147 -3.64 18.53 -3.57
N VAL A 148 -3.24 17.33 -3.97
CA VAL A 148 -4.14 16.23 -4.36
C VAL A 148 -5.08 15.81 -3.22
N TYR A 149 -4.68 16.01 -1.96
CA TYR A 149 -5.49 15.68 -0.78
C TYR A 149 -6.39 16.84 -0.28
N ALA A 150 -6.36 18.00 -0.93
CA ALA A 150 -7.09 19.18 -0.48
C ALA A 150 -8.62 19.03 -0.52
N HIS A 151 -9.13 18.06 -1.27
CA HIS A 151 -10.56 17.84 -1.45
C HIS A 151 -11.21 16.98 -0.34
N PHE A 152 -10.42 16.36 0.54
CA PHE A 152 -10.99 15.62 1.67
C PHE A 152 -11.45 16.56 2.78
N THR A 153 -12.71 16.41 3.19
CA THR A 153 -13.32 17.23 4.26
C THR A 153 -12.71 16.92 5.63
N GLN A 154 -12.34 15.66 5.86
CA GLN A 154 -11.65 15.21 7.07
C GLN A 154 -10.23 14.76 6.73
N SER A 155 -9.28 15.67 6.89
CA SER A 155 -7.88 15.39 6.61
C SER A 155 -6.99 15.85 7.75
N GLN A 156 -5.95 15.07 8.04
CA GLN A 156 -4.90 15.39 8.98
C GLN A 156 -3.54 15.29 8.29
N LYS A 157 -2.69 16.28 8.55
CA LYS A 157 -1.32 16.23 8.03
C LYS A 157 -0.46 15.25 8.82
N CYS A 158 0.31 14.47 8.09
CA CYS A 158 1.19 13.46 8.65
C CYS A 158 2.31 14.11 9.47
N TRP A 159 2.37 13.82 10.76
CA TRP A 159 3.40 14.33 11.68
C TRP A 159 4.83 14.00 11.23
N ALA A 160 5.05 12.84 10.62
CA ALA A 160 6.37 12.47 10.12
C ALA A 160 6.84 13.40 9.00
N HIS A 161 5.95 13.83 8.11
CA HIS A 161 6.26 14.79 7.05
C HIS A 161 6.48 16.19 7.61
N LEU A 162 5.64 16.63 8.55
CA LEU A 162 5.79 17.94 9.20
C LEU A 162 7.12 18.03 9.95
N LEU A 163 7.44 17.05 10.79
CA LEU A 163 8.69 17.03 11.55
C LEU A 163 9.92 16.96 10.63
N ARG A 164 9.88 16.18 9.55
CA ARG A 164 10.98 16.16 8.56
C ARG A 164 11.21 17.53 7.92
N LYS A 165 10.13 18.27 7.60
CA LYS A 165 10.25 19.64 7.06
C LYS A 165 10.86 20.59 8.08
N ALA A 166 10.39 20.57 9.34
CA ALA A 166 10.94 21.40 10.41
C ALA A 166 12.42 21.10 10.69
N ILE A 167 12.80 19.82 10.79
CA ILE A 167 14.19 19.40 10.97
C ILE A 167 15.05 19.86 9.79
N LYS A 168 14.54 19.73 8.56
CA LYS A 168 15.27 20.19 7.38
C LYS A 168 15.58 21.68 7.44
N LEU A 169 14.67 22.53 7.91
CA LEU A 169 14.92 23.96 8.10
C LEU A 169 16.09 24.20 9.07
N THR A 170 16.14 23.51 10.20
CA THR A 170 17.24 23.64 11.17
C THR A 170 18.58 23.14 10.63
N LEU A 171 18.56 22.16 9.70
CA LEU A 171 19.80 21.67 9.08
C LEU A 171 20.32 22.62 7.99
N VAL A 172 19.42 23.29 7.26
CA VAL A 172 19.79 24.26 6.21
C VAL A 172 20.34 25.55 6.85
N GLU A 173 19.71 26.02 7.92
CA GLU A 173 20.13 27.23 8.64
C GLU A 173 20.39 26.94 10.15
N PRO A 174 21.52 26.31 10.48
CA PRO A 174 21.77 25.86 11.85
C PRO A 174 21.89 26.98 12.90
N THR A 175 22.16 28.20 12.46
CA THR A 175 22.27 29.38 13.34
C THR A 175 20.94 30.10 13.58
N ASN A 176 19.88 29.75 12.85
CA ASN A 176 18.58 30.37 13.00
C ASN A 176 17.87 29.83 14.24
N ALA A 177 17.75 30.67 15.26
CA ALA A 177 17.13 30.30 16.53
C ALA A 177 15.61 30.04 16.41
N GLU A 178 14.90 30.71 15.48
CA GLU A 178 13.45 30.53 15.29
C GLU A 178 13.14 29.14 14.73
N TYR A 179 13.94 28.64 13.78
CA TYR A 179 13.75 27.29 13.24
C TYR A 179 14.00 26.21 14.27
N ARG A 180 14.97 26.42 15.17
CA ARG A 180 15.19 25.52 16.30
C ARG A 180 14.00 25.52 17.27
N LEU A 181 13.56 26.71 17.65
CA LEU A 181 12.43 26.87 18.57
C LEU A 181 11.15 26.21 18.00
N LEU A 182 10.85 26.45 16.73
CA LEU A 182 9.72 25.80 16.04
C LEU A 182 9.85 24.27 16.06
N THR A 183 11.00 23.75 15.72
CA THR A 183 11.24 22.31 15.65
C THR A 183 11.13 21.67 17.03
N ASP A 184 11.73 22.27 18.06
CA ASP A 184 11.66 21.81 19.44
C ASP A 184 10.22 21.80 19.96
N ARG A 185 9.45 22.83 19.65
CA ARG A 185 8.03 22.94 20.04
C ARG A 185 7.18 21.86 19.38
N LEU A 186 7.32 21.63 18.08
CA LEU A 186 6.63 20.55 17.36
C LEU A 186 6.99 19.17 17.92
N LEU A 187 8.27 18.94 18.24
CA LEU A 187 8.71 17.68 18.85
C LEU A 187 8.12 17.48 20.25
N GLU A 188 8.00 18.55 21.04
CA GLU A 188 7.40 18.50 22.39
C GLU A 188 5.91 18.12 22.31
N ILE A 189 5.15 18.80 21.43
CA ILE A 189 3.72 18.51 21.18
C ILE A 189 3.56 17.04 20.75
N TYR A 190 4.33 16.61 19.75
CA TYR A 190 4.27 15.24 19.26
C TYR A 190 4.57 14.20 20.35
N ARG A 191 5.63 14.40 21.14
CA ARG A 191 6.00 13.51 22.25
C ARG A 191 4.92 13.47 23.32
N THR A 192 4.28 14.60 23.59
CA THR A 192 3.20 14.70 24.57
C THR A 192 1.96 13.98 24.08
N ALA A 193 1.57 14.16 22.81
CA ALA A 193 0.46 13.43 22.18
C ALA A 193 0.70 11.91 22.23
N CYS A 194 1.90 11.45 21.89
CA CYS A 194 2.26 10.03 21.98
C CYS A 194 2.19 9.49 23.43
N ARG A 195 2.57 10.29 24.44
CA ARG A 195 2.44 9.89 25.85
C ARG A 195 0.99 9.77 26.27
N VAL A 196 0.15 10.76 25.92
CA VAL A 196 -1.29 10.75 26.20
C VAL A 196 -1.98 9.55 25.55
N GLN A 197 -1.64 9.24 24.30
CA GLN A 197 -2.18 8.08 23.59
C GLN A 197 -1.85 6.75 24.29
N ARG A 198 -0.63 6.61 24.80
CA ARG A 198 -0.13 5.36 25.41
C ARG A 198 -0.46 5.21 26.89
N ASP A 199 -0.94 6.26 27.55
CA ASP A 199 -1.25 6.21 28.97
C ASP A 199 -2.59 5.49 29.20
N GLY A 200 -2.52 4.19 29.50
CA GLY A 200 -3.67 3.35 29.82
C GLY A 200 -4.39 3.70 31.13
N ARG A 201 -3.86 4.63 31.95
CA ARG A 201 -4.49 5.09 33.19
C ARG A 201 -5.49 6.22 32.94
N LEU A 202 -5.43 6.87 31.79
CA LEU A 202 -6.35 7.95 31.45
C LEU A 202 -7.71 7.38 31.07
N SER A 203 -8.76 7.91 31.72
CA SER A 203 -10.13 7.71 31.24
C SER A 203 -10.35 8.43 29.90
N GLU A 204 -11.41 8.08 29.20
CA GLU A 204 -11.79 8.73 27.94
C GLU A 204 -11.93 10.26 28.10
N ALA A 205 -12.65 10.70 29.14
CA ALA A 205 -12.79 12.12 29.46
C ALA A 205 -11.45 12.78 29.85
N GLY A 206 -10.56 12.06 30.53
CA GLY A 206 -9.22 12.54 30.83
C GLY A 206 -8.37 12.71 29.59
N ARG A 207 -8.47 11.77 28.64
CA ARG A 207 -7.79 11.84 27.35
C ARG A 207 -8.31 13.02 26.51
N ALA A 208 -9.62 13.17 26.42
CA ALA A 208 -10.24 14.29 25.68
C ALA A 208 -9.75 15.66 26.18
N ARG A 209 -9.70 15.87 27.51
CA ARG A 209 -9.14 17.11 28.08
C ARG A 209 -7.68 17.35 27.70
N LYS A 210 -6.86 16.27 27.70
CA LYS A 210 -5.45 16.38 27.28
C LYS A 210 -5.28 16.69 25.81
N VAL A 211 -6.18 16.21 24.97
CA VAL A 211 -6.21 16.56 23.54
C VAL A 211 -6.53 18.06 23.38
N THR A 212 -7.58 18.56 24.05
CA THR A 212 -7.90 20.01 24.02
C THR A 212 -6.73 20.87 24.51
N GLU A 213 -6.06 20.48 25.60
CA GLU A 213 -4.86 21.20 26.08
C GLU A 213 -3.71 21.23 25.04
N LEU A 214 -3.62 20.21 24.17
CA LEU A 214 -2.61 20.16 23.10
C LEU A 214 -3.02 21.01 21.88
N ASP A 215 -4.32 21.07 21.56
CA ASP A 215 -4.83 21.86 20.45
C ASP A 215 -4.68 23.38 20.71
N ASP A 216 -4.66 23.81 21.97
CA ASP A 216 -4.45 25.20 22.39
C ASP A 216 -2.98 25.64 22.36
N GLN A 217 -2.03 24.79 22.03
CA GLN A 217 -0.56 25.03 22.04
C GLN A 217 -0.01 25.40 20.67
#